data_5771907dcf4b73947d933d62f9825495
#
_entry.id   5771907dcf4b73947d933d62f9825495
#
_cell.length_a   1.000
_cell.length_b   1.000
_cell.length_c   1.000
_cell.angle_alpha   90.00
_cell.angle_beta   90.00
_cell.angle_gamma   90.00
#
_symmetry.space_group_name_H-M   'P 1'
#
loop_
_entity.id
_entity.type
_entity.pdbx_description
1 polymer ?
#
loop_
_entity_poly.entity_id
_entity_poly.type
_entity_poly.pdbx_seq_one_letter_code
_entity_poly.pdbx_strand_id
1 'polypeptide(L)'
;PMDVRVRARLIEMLVKRGEADQALEQYLILADVYYQLAQVDVALEKYGEALRLIPKSANETIWKVDILHRMGDIYNQRVDWARATKAYETIVAVAADDERAQLALIDLYYKQGRNDRALQSLDTLLSLYQSAGKAQKVLAVLREAVNARPEEMGLRARLASIYARQGMTKQAIAEYDALGEMQLEAGLREEAAQTIQAIINLGPDDVDGYRRLLVQIKGGSL
;
A
#
# COMPACT_ATOMS: atom_id res chain seq x y z
N PRO A 1 -22.56 -8.07 -28.24
CA PRO A 1 -21.78 -6.85 -28.41
C PRO A 1 -22.69 -5.68 -28.13
N MET A 2 -22.52 -5.06 -26.96
CA MET A 2 -23.37 -3.93 -26.58
C MET A 2 -22.99 -2.76 -27.49
N ASP A 3 -23.97 -2.26 -28.26
CA ASP A 3 -23.74 -1.12 -29.16
C ASP A 3 -23.37 0.11 -28.34
N VAL A 4 -22.11 0.54 -28.43
CA VAL A 4 -21.55 1.72 -27.78
C VAL A 4 -22.41 2.96 -28.03
N ARG A 5 -22.99 3.09 -29.26
CA ARG A 5 -23.84 4.23 -29.65
C ARG A 5 -25.16 4.24 -28.89
N VAL A 6 -25.78 3.05 -28.73
CA VAL A 6 -27.04 2.92 -27.97
C VAL A 6 -26.81 3.30 -26.51
N ARG A 7 -25.69 2.86 -25.91
CA ARG A 7 -25.36 3.18 -24.55
C ARG A 7 -25.06 4.67 -24.35
N ALA A 8 -24.28 5.27 -25.25
CA ALA A 8 -24.04 6.70 -25.22
C ALA A 8 -25.36 7.51 -25.27
N ARG A 9 -26.29 7.10 -26.11
CA ARG A 9 -27.61 7.73 -26.20
C ARG A 9 -28.42 7.56 -24.92
N LEU A 10 -28.38 6.38 -24.30
CA LEU A 10 -29.03 6.13 -23.01
C LEU A 10 -28.47 7.04 -21.92
N ILE A 11 -27.15 7.19 -21.83
CA ILE A 11 -26.50 8.11 -20.89
C ILE A 11 -27.02 9.54 -21.06
N GLU A 12 -27.04 10.06 -22.30
CA GLU A 12 -27.58 11.40 -22.57
C GLU A 12 -29.02 11.57 -22.07
N MET A 13 -29.84 10.55 -22.26
CA MET A 13 -31.24 10.58 -21.81
C MET A 13 -31.34 10.57 -20.29
N LEU A 14 -30.57 9.74 -19.60
CA LEU A 14 -30.55 9.63 -18.15
C LEU A 14 -30.05 10.93 -17.51
N VAL A 15 -28.98 11.53 -18.04
CA VAL A 15 -28.47 12.83 -17.59
C VAL A 15 -29.54 13.94 -17.75
N LYS A 16 -30.24 13.97 -18.89
CA LYS A 16 -31.32 14.94 -19.12
C LYS A 16 -32.50 14.76 -18.16
N ARG A 17 -32.75 13.56 -17.67
CA ARG A 17 -33.79 13.24 -16.68
C ARG A 17 -33.36 13.49 -15.24
N GLY A 18 -32.09 13.78 -15.01
CA GLY A 18 -31.54 13.92 -13.66
C GLY A 18 -31.32 12.57 -12.93
N GLU A 19 -31.37 11.46 -13.66
CA GLU A 19 -31.16 10.10 -13.14
C GLU A 19 -29.66 9.81 -13.04
N ALA A 20 -28.95 10.54 -12.17
CA ALA A 20 -27.49 10.59 -12.13
C ALA A 20 -26.85 9.22 -11.79
N ASP A 21 -27.38 8.47 -10.81
CA ASP A 21 -26.83 7.17 -10.44
C ASP A 21 -26.90 6.16 -11.59
N GLN A 22 -28.05 6.12 -12.30
CA GLN A 22 -28.22 5.26 -13.46
C GLN A 22 -27.29 5.69 -14.62
N ALA A 23 -27.11 7.00 -14.81
CA ALA A 23 -26.16 7.52 -15.81
C ALA A 23 -24.73 7.10 -15.48
N LEU A 24 -24.32 7.17 -14.22
CA LEU A 24 -23.00 6.72 -13.76
C LEU A 24 -22.77 5.24 -14.03
N GLU A 25 -23.74 4.36 -13.69
CA GLU A 25 -23.65 2.93 -14.02
C GLU A 25 -23.41 2.70 -15.50
N GLN A 26 -24.14 3.41 -16.36
CA GLN A 26 -23.99 3.28 -17.81
C GLN A 26 -22.64 3.83 -18.30
N TYR A 27 -22.12 4.91 -17.70
CA TYR A 27 -20.77 5.41 -17.98
C TYR A 27 -19.69 4.39 -17.64
N LEU A 28 -19.79 3.73 -16.47
CA LEU A 28 -18.82 2.71 -16.07
C LEU A 28 -18.82 1.54 -17.05
N ILE A 29 -20.01 1.04 -17.41
CA ILE A 29 -20.10 -0.05 -18.40
C ILE A 29 -19.54 0.40 -19.75
N LEU A 30 -19.81 1.64 -20.18
CA LEU A 30 -19.28 2.18 -21.43
C LEU A 30 -17.76 2.25 -21.43
N ALA A 31 -17.19 2.73 -20.33
CA ALA A 31 -15.74 2.82 -20.13
C ALA A 31 -15.09 1.41 -20.13
N ASP A 32 -15.70 0.45 -19.41
CA ASP A 32 -15.25 -0.93 -19.41
C ASP A 32 -15.26 -1.56 -20.82
N VAL A 33 -16.29 -1.29 -21.63
CA VAL A 33 -16.34 -1.74 -23.02
C VAL A 33 -15.20 -1.14 -23.84
N TYR A 34 -14.94 0.15 -23.73
CA TYR A 34 -13.81 0.77 -24.42
C TYR A 34 -12.47 0.18 -23.97
N TYR A 35 -12.33 -0.09 -22.68
CA TYR A 35 -11.12 -0.74 -22.14
C TYR A 35 -10.94 -2.15 -22.75
N GLN A 36 -11.99 -2.96 -22.80
CA GLN A 36 -11.97 -4.30 -23.43
C GLN A 36 -11.63 -4.25 -24.92
N LEU A 37 -12.02 -3.18 -25.60
CA LEU A 37 -11.67 -2.94 -27.00
C LEU A 37 -10.25 -2.36 -27.19
N ALA A 38 -9.43 -2.34 -26.13
CA ALA A 38 -8.10 -1.74 -26.11
C ALA A 38 -8.07 -0.23 -26.42
N GLN A 39 -9.23 0.46 -26.36
CA GLN A 39 -9.35 1.91 -26.52
C GLN A 39 -9.18 2.61 -25.15
N VAL A 40 -8.01 2.42 -24.56
CA VAL A 40 -7.74 2.75 -23.16
C VAL A 40 -7.89 4.26 -22.88
N ASP A 41 -7.45 5.12 -23.80
CA ASP A 41 -7.56 6.57 -23.62
C ASP A 41 -9.03 7.04 -23.62
N VAL A 42 -9.87 6.43 -24.48
CA VAL A 42 -11.31 6.69 -24.49
C VAL A 42 -11.97 6.18 -23.21
N ALA A 43 -11.56 5.00 -22.70
CA ALA A 43 -12.05 4.49 -21.43
C ALA A 43 -11.74 5.45 -20.27
N LEU A 44 -10.50 5.95 -20.19
CA LEU A 44 -10.09 6.93 -19.18
C LEU A 44 -10.86 8.25 -19.29
N GLU A 45 -11.17 8.69 -20.53
CA GLU A 45 -12.02 9.87 -20.76
C GLU A 45 -13.42 9.65 -20.18
N LYS A 46 -14.04 8.49 -20.46
CA LYS A 46 -15.39 8.15 -19.94
C LYS A 46 -15.43 8.02 -18.43
N TYR A 47 -14.39 7.42 -17.79
CA TYR A 47 -14.28 7.48 -16.34
C TYR A 47 -14.14 8.90 -15.80
N GLY A 48 -13.38 9.76 -16.49
CA GLY A 48 -13.25 11.18 -16.15
C GLY A 48 -14.57 11.97 -16.28
N GLU A 49 -15.39 11.64 -17.28
CA GLU A 49 -16.74 12.20 -17.41
C GLU A 49 -17.65 11.73 -16.28
N ALA A 50 -17.60 10.43 -15.94
CA ALA A 50 -18.33 9.86 -14.80
C ALA A 50 -17.98 10.57 -13.49
N LEU A 51 -16.69 10.79 -13.20
CA LEU A 51 -16.27 11.53 -11.99
C LEU A 51 -16.87 12.92 -11.86
N ARG A 52 -17.09 13.63 -12.99
CA ARG A 52 -17.69 14.98 -12.98
C ARG A 52 -19.19 14.96 -12.76
N LEU A 53 -19.84 13.83 -13.01
CA LEU A 53 -21.27 13.65 -12.86
C LEU A 53 -21.70 13.14 -11.49
N ILE A 54 -20.77 12.75 -10.63
CA ILE A 54 -21.08 12.22 -9.30
C ILE A 54 -21.94 13.24 -8.54
N PRO A 55 -23.19 12.88 -8.18
CA PRO A 55 -24.04 13.76 -7.41
C PRO A 55 -23.56 13.86 -5.97
N LYS A 56 -23.80 15.01 -5.32
CA LYS A 56 -23.61 15.16 -3.88
C LYS A 56 -24.72 14.39 -3.15
N SER A 57 -24.51 13.12 -2.94
CA SER A 57 -25.46 12.17 -2.33
C SER A 57 -24.75 11.26 -1.35
N ALA A 58 -25.50 10.40 -0.66
CA ALA A 58 -24.94 9.38 0.23
C ALA A 58 -23.98 8.41 -0.49
N ASN A 59 -24.13 8.25 -1.81
CA ASN A 59 -23.32 7.36 -2.64
C ASN A 59 -22.09 8.03 -3.26
N GLU A 60 -21.86 9.33 -3.02
CA GLU A 60 -20.76 10.09 -3.62
C GLU A 60 -19.40 9.41 -3.44
N THR A 61 -19.09 9.01 -2.20
CA THR A 61 -17.83 8.33 -1.89
C THR A 61 -17.72 6.97 -2.57
N ILE A 62 -18.79 6.20 -2.62
CA ILE A 62 -18.81 4.86 -3.24
C ILE A 62 -18.49 4.97 -4.73
N TRP A 63 -19.18 5.86 -5.44
CA TRP A 63 -18.93 6.08 -6.87
C TRP A 63 -17.51 6.57 -7.14
N LYS A 64 -17.05 7.53 -6.34
CA LYS A 64 -15.72 8.10 -6.48
C LYS A 64 -14.62 7.05 -6.30
N VAL A 65 -14.75 6.22 -5.29
CA VAL A 65 -13.81 5.13 -4.99
C VAL A 65 -13.79 4.10 -6.12
N ASP A 66 -14.95 3.63 -6.60
CA ASP A 66 -15.02 2.64 -7.68
C ASP A 66 -14.37 3.16 -8.97
N ILE A 67 -14.70 4.37 -9.39
CA ILE A 67 -14.14 4.98 -10.60
C ILE A 67 -12.62 5.16 -10.46
N LEU A 68 -12.16 5.67 -9.34
CA LEU A 68 -10.73 5.92 -9.11
C LEU A 68 -9.92 4.63 -9.02
N HIS A 69 -10.48 3.52 -8.51
CA HIS A 69 -9.83 2.21 -8.56
C HIS A 69 -9.61 1.77 -10.01
N ARG A 70 -10.63 1.83 -10.87
CA ARG A 70 -10.52 1.47 -12.28
C ARG A 70 -9.48 2.31 -13.01
N MET A 71 -9.50 3.63 -12.79
CA MET A 71 -8.50 4.52 -13.38
C MET A 71 -7.09 4.26 -12.85
N GLY A 72 -6.94 4.06 -11.55
CA GLY A 72 -5.67 3.75 -10.89
C GLY A 72 -5.04 2.46 -11.42
N ASP A 73 -5.83 1.40 -11.58
CA ASP A 73 -5.39 0.14 -12.16
C ASP A 73 -4.89 0.32 -13.59
N ILE A 74 -5.65 1.05 -14.42
CA ILE A 74 -5.26 1.33 -15.80
C ILE A 74 -3.95 2.12 -15.86
N TYR A 75 -3.81 3.16 -15.04
CA TYR A 75 -2.57 3.94 -14.98
C TYR A 75 -1.38 3.08 -14.52
N ASN A 76 -1.59 2.22 -13.51
CA ASN A 76 -0.53 1.32 -13.03
C ASN A 76 -0.11 0.31 -14.11
N GLN A 77 -1.04 -0.29 -14.84
CA GLN A 77 -0.74 -1.18 -15.98
C GLN A 77 0.02 -0.48 -17.11
N ARG A 78 -0.25 0.80 -17.34
CA ARG A 78 0.46 1.64 -18.33
C ARG A 78 1.78 2.20 -17.81
N VAL A 79 2.21 1.81 -16.60
CA VAL A 79 3.44 2.32 -15.96
C VAL A 79 3.39 3.84 -15.71
N ASP A 80 2.19 4.43 -15.72
CA ASP A 80 1.98 5.82 -15.34
C ASP A 80 1.78 5.92 -13.82
N TRP A 81 2.86 5.65 -13.12
CA TRP A 81 2.83 5.58 -11.66
C TRP A 81 2.42 6.90 -11.00
N ALA A 82 2.69 8.02 -11.64
CA ALA A 82 2.33 9.35 -11.11
C ALA A 82 0.79 9.50 -11.04
N ARG A 83 0.09 9.19 -12.15
CA ARG A 83 -1.38 9.26 -12.17
C ARG A 83 -2.02 8.15 -11.35
N ALA A 84 -1.45 6.95 -11.35
CA ALA A 84 -1.91 5.86 -10.48
C ALA A 84 -1.84 6.26 -9.00
N THR A 85 -0.69 6.77 -8.55
CA THR A 85 -0.51 7.25 -7.16
C THR A 85 -1.55 8.30 -6.80
N LYS A 86 -1.75 9.30 -7.67
CA LYS A 86 -2.74 10.36 -7.42
C LYS A 86 -4.17 9.83 -7.28
N ALA A 87 -4.54 8.81 -8.09
CA ALA A 87 -5.84 8.18 -7.99
C ALA A 87 -6.03 7.49 -6.63
N TYR A 88 -5.07 6.67 -6.21
CA TYR A 88 -5.15 5.98 -4.92
C TYR A 88 -4.99 6.91 -3.72
N GLU A 89 -4.15 7.95 -3.77
CA GLU A 89 -4.10 9.01 -2.75
C GLU A 89 -5.47 9.68 -2.58
N THR A 90 -6.20 9.90 -3.68
CA THR A 90 -7.54 10.47 -3.65
C THR A 90 -8.55 9.51 -3.01
N ILE A 91 -8.42 8.19 -3.25
CA ILE A 91 -9.27 7.19 -2.58
C ILE A 91 -9.01 7.22 -1.07
N VAL A 92 -7.76 7.12 -0.64
CA VAL A 92 -7.39 7.10 0.79
C VAL A 92 -7.82 8.39 1.50
N ALA A 93 -7.86 9.54 0.82
CA ALA A 93 -8.33 10.79 1.39
C ALA A 93 -9.84 10.78 1.71
N VAL A 94 -10.65 9.98 1.00
CA VAL A 94 -12.11 9.90 1.19
C VAL A 94 -12.57 8.60 1.85
N ALA A 95 -11.75 7.56 1.79
CA ALA A 95 -11.96 6.24 2.36
C ALA A 95 -10.61 5.73 2.91
N ALA A 96 -10.25 6.20 4.09
CA ALA A 96 -8.93 5.92 4.69
C ALA A 96 -8.72 4.43 4.99
N ASP A 97 -9.79 3.67 5.14
CA ASP A 97 -9.81 2.23 5.40
C ASP A 97 -9.86 1.35 4.14
N ASP A 98 -9.78 1.95 2.94
CA ASP A 98 -9.70 1.19 1.70
C ASP A 98 -8.36 0.44 1.60
N GLU A 99 -8.41 -0.84 1.99
CA GLU A 99 -7.26 -1.76 2.04
C GLU A 99 -6.56 -1.87 0.68
N ARG A 100 -7.34 -1.94 -0.40
CA ARG A 100 -6.81 -2.07 -1.77
C ARG A 100 -6.01 -0.84 -2.20
N ALA A 101 -6.53 0.36 -1.93
CA ALA A 101 -5.83 1.60 -2.24
C ALA A 101 -4.55 1.77 -1.41
N GLN A 102 -4.58 1.42 -0.12
CA GLN A 102 -3.40 1.45 0.75
C GLN A 102 -2.30 0.51 0.23
N LEU A 103 -2.63 -0.74 -0.11
CA LEU A 103 -1.67 -1.70 -0.66
C LEU A 103 -1.11 -1.24 -2.00
N ALA A 104 -1.96 -0.70 -2.89
CA ALA A 104 -1.52 -0.15 -4.18
C ALA A 104 -0.56 1.03 -4.00
N LEU A 105 -0.82 1.93 -3.03
CA LEU A 105 0.08 3.05 -2.72
C LEU A 105 1.43 2.59 -2.22
N ILE A 106 1.48 1.59 -1.33
CA ILE A 106 2.74 1.03 -0.82
C ILE A 106 3.60 0.54 -2.00
N ASP A 107 3.01 -0.26 -2.89
CA ASP A 107 3.72 -0.79 -4.06
C ASP A 107 4.17 0.32 -5.02
N LEU A 108 3.30 1.30 -5.31
CA LEU A 108 3.61 2.43 -6.19
C LEU A 108 4.69 3.34 -5.63
N TYR A 109 4.72 3.59 -4.33
CA TYR A 109 5.78 4.37 -3.71
C TYR A 109 7.12 3.66 -3.79
N TYR A 110 7.18 2.34 -3.57
CA TYR A 110 8.40 1.57 -3.77
C TYR A 110 8.87 1.58 -5.24
N LYS A 111 7.96 1.41 -6.20
CA LYS A 111 8.29 1.52 -7.64
C LYS A 111 8.86 2.88 -8.03
N GLN A 112 8.50 3.92 -7.30
CA GLN A 112 9.00 5.29 -7.51
C GLN A 112 10.26 5.61 -6.67
N GLY A 113 10.81 4.67 -5.90
CA GLY A 113 11.93 4.90 -4.99
C GLY A 113 11.60 5.78 -3.78
N ARG A 114 10.31 5.96 -3.48
CA ARG A 114 9.84 6.80 -2.36
C ARG A 114 9.61 5.93 -1.12
N ASN A 115 10.69 5.27 -0.67
CA ASN A 115 10.63 4.24 0.38
C ASN A 115 10.01 4.76 1.68
N ASP A 116 10.35 5.97 2.12
CA ASP A 116 9.78 6.56 3.33
C ASP A 116 8.25 6.68 3.27
N ARG A 117 7.72 7.07 2.10
CA ARG A 117 6.28 7.14 1.90
C ARG A 117 5.62 5.77 1.86
N ALA A 118 6.28 4.78 1.27
CA ALA A 118 5.82 3.40 1.29
C ALA A 118 5.71 2.87 2.72
N LEU A 119 6.74 3.10 3.54
CA LEU A 119 6.77 2.71 4.95
C LEU A 119 5.69 3.44 5.77
N GLN A 120 5.49 4.73 5.52
CA GLN A 120 4.43 5.50 6.19
C GLN A 120 3.02 4.99 5.86
N SER A 121 2.77 4.68 4.57
CA SER A 121 1.48 4.08 4.14
C SER A 121 1.29 2.70 4.75
N LEU A 122 2.36 1.91 4.84
CA LEU A 122 2.33 0.61 5.51
C LEU A 122 1.99 0.76 7.00
N ASP A 123 2.62 1.70 7.72
CA ASP A 123 2.33 1.95 9.13
C ASP A 123 0.86 2.33 9.36
N THR A 124 0.29 3.12 8.44
CA THR A 124 -1.14 3.46 8.46
C THR A 124 -2.01 2.22 8.31
N LEU A 125 -1.72 1.37 7.32
CA LEU A 125 -2.45 0.12 7.09
C LEU A 125 -2.34 -0.84 8.28
N LEU A 126 -1.13 -0.99 8.85
CA LEU A 126 -0.92 -1.83 10.03
C LEU A 126 -1.71 -1.33 11.24
N SER A 127 -1.78 0.00 11.42
CA SER A 127 -2.58 0.62 12.50
C SER A 127 -4.07 0.37 12.31
N LEU A 128 -4.58 0.42 11.08
CA LEU A 128 -5.97 0.05 10.75
C LEU A 128 -6.26 -1.43 11.09
N TYR A 129 -5.36 -2.33 10.76
CA TYR A 129 -5.52 -3.73 11.11
C TYR A 129 -5.46 -3.99 12.63
N GLN A 130 -4.57 -3.29 13.33
CA GLN A 130 -4.47 -3.40 14.80
C GLN A 130 -5.76 -2.91 15.49
N SER A 131 -6.27 -1.74 15.09
CA SER A 131 -7.53 -1.20 15.62
C SER A 131 -8.74 -2.08 15.33
N ALA A 132 -8.73 -2.79 14.19
CA ALA A 132 -9.76 -3.75 13.80
C ALA A 132 -9.57 -5.15 14.43
N GLY A 133 -8.56 -5.37 15.29
CA GLY A 133 -8.26 -6.67 15.90
C GLY A 133 -7.74 -7.73 14.91
N LYS A 134 -7.27 -7.33 13.72
CA LYS A 134 -6.81 -8.23 12.66
C LYS A 134 -5.30 -8.54 12.77
N ALA A 135 -4.84 -8.97 13.94
CA ALA A 135 -3.41 -9.20 14.21
C ALA A 135 -2.72 -10.16 13.22
N GLN A 136 -3.44 -11.18 12.73
CA GLN A 136 -2.88 -12.11 11.74
C GLN A 136 -2.62 -11.44 10.38
N LYS A 137 -3.46 -10.47 9.97
CA LYS A 137 -3.23 -9.70 8.74
C LYS A 137 -1.98 -8.82 8.85
N VAL A 138 -1.71 -8.26 10.02
CA VAL A 138 -0.48 -7.48 10.27
C VAL A 138 0.77 -8.31 9.94
N LEU A 139 0.85 -9.53 10.48
CA LEU A 139 1.98 -10.42 10.21
C LEU A 139 2.05 -10.87 8.75
N ALA A 140 0.90 -11.21 8.15
CA ALA A 140 0.86 -11.67 6.77
C ALA A 140 1.40 -10.59 5.81
N VAL A 141 0.92 -9.35 5.94
CA VAL A 141 1.36 -8.22 5.09
C VAL A 141 2.84 -7.92 5.28
N LEU A 142 3.33 -7.92 6.53
CA LEU A 142 4.75 -7.65 6.79
C LEU A 142 5.66 -8.74 6.25
N ARG A 143 5.30 -10.02 6.42
CA ARG A 143 6.06 -11.14 5.85
C ARG A 143 6.13 -11.08 4.33
N GLU A 144 5.00 -10.82 3.69
CA GLU A 144 4.94 -10.67 2.23
C GLU A 144 5.81 -9.49 1.76
N ALA A 145 5.72 -8.35 2.47
CA ALA A 145 6.53 -7.17 2.15
C ALA A 145 8.03 -7.44 2.29
N VAL A 146 8.47 -8.10 3.38
CA VAL A 146 9.89 -8.48 3.60
C VAL A 146 10.35 -9.49 2.54
N ASN A 147 9.52 -10.49 2.21
CA ASN A 147 9.86 -11.46 1.16
C ASN A 147 10.00 -10.81 -0.22
N ALA A 148 9.15 -9.84 -0.53
CA ALA A 148 9.19 -9.13 -1.80
C ALA A 148 10.38 -8.14 -1.89
N ARG A 149 10.85 -7.63 -0.76
CA ARG A 149 11.93 -6.62 -0.65
C ARG A 149 12.86 -6.94 0.53
N PRO A 150 13.66 -8.01 0.42
CA PRO A 150 14.50 -8.49 1.53
C PRO A 150 15.57 -7.45 1.95
N GLU A 151 15.97 -6.58 1.05
CA GLU A 151 16.97 -5.52 1.28
C GLU A 151 16.41 -4.27 2.00
N GLU A 152 15.09 -4.25 2.27
CA GLU A 152 14.48 -3.07 2.88
C GLU A 152 14.49 -3.17 4.40
N MET A 153 15.50 -2.53 5.02
CA MET A 153 15.72 -2.54 6.49
C MET A 153 14.46 -2.09 7.26
N GLY A 154 13.74 -1.10 6.73
CA GLY A 154 12.56 -0.56 7.38
C GLY A 154 11.40 -1.56 7.51
N LEU A 155 11.25 -2.48 6.54
CA LEU A 155 10.27 -3.57 6.60
C LEU A 155 10.66 -4.60 7.64
N ARG A 156 11.94 -5.01 7.64
CA ARG A 156 12.47 -6.00 8.56
C ARG A 156 12.40 -5.53 10.02
N ALA A 157 12.73 -4.25 10.27
CA ALA A 157 12.59 -3.64 11.59
C ALA A 157 11.14 -3.71 12.12
N ARG A 158 10.15 -3.46 11.25
CA ARG A 158 8.73 -3.55 11.60
C ARG A 158 8.30 -4.98 11.91
N LEU A 159 8.72 -5.93 11.10
CA LEU A 159 8.42 -7.34 11.30
C LEU A 159 8.99 -7.85 12.63
N ALA A 160 10.27 -7.54 12.91
CA ALA A 160 10.93 -7.88 14.17
C ALA A 160 10.18 -7.29 15.38
N SER A 161 9.80 -6.01 15.30
CA SER A 161 9.05 -5.33 16.36
C SER A 161 7.66 -5.95 16.61
N ILE A 162 6.95 -6.36 15.56
CA ILE A 162 5.66 -7.03 15.70
C ILE A 162 5.81 -8.42 16.31
N TYR A 163 6.82 -9.22 15.89
CA TYR A 163 7.13 -10.49 16.52
C TYR A 163 7.44 -10.32 18.01
N ALA A 164 8.28 -9.34 18.37
CA ALA A 164 8.61 -9.04 19.77
C ALA A 164 7.36 -8.71 20.61
N ARG A 165 6.49 -7.84 20.09
CA ARG A 165 5.24 -7.47 20.77
C ARG A 165 4.26 -8.63 20.93
N GLN A 166 4.29 -9.62 20.04
CA GLN A 166 3.45 -10.83 20.12
C GLN A 166 4.08 -11.96 20.94
N GLY A 167 5.25 -11.73 21.57
CA GLY A 167 5.97 -12.75 22.34
C GLY A 167 6.63 -13.83 21.48
N MET A 168 6.73 -13.62 20.17
CA MET A 168 7.39 -14.53 19.23
C MET A 168 8.89 -14.28 19.23
N THR A 169 9.53 -14.49 20.39
CA THR A 169 10.91 -14.06 20.69
C THR A 169 11.93 -14.58 19.69
N LYS A 170 11.87 -15.87 19.34
CA LYS A 170 12.83 -16.48 18.39
C LYS A 170 12.76 -15.86 17.00
N GLN A 171 11.54 -15.59 16.51
CA GLN A 171 11.33 -14.95 15.22
C GLN A 171 11.78 -13.49 15.26
N ALA A 172 11.50 -12.77 16.36
CA ALA A 172 11.95 -11.41 16.56
C ALA A 172 13.47 -11.29 16.52
N ILE A 173 14.18 -12.19 17.23
CA ILE A 173 15.65 -12.22 17.25
C ILE A 173 16.18 -12.49 15.85
N ALA A 174 15.65 -13.47 15.12
CA ALA A 174 16.11 -13.80 13.76
C ALA A 174 15.98 -12.59 12.79
N GLU A 175 14.87 -11.85 12.88
CA GLU A 175 14.70 -10.66 12.03
C GLU A 175 15.59 -9.49 12.48
N TYR A 176 15.83 -9.31 13.78
CA TYR A 176 16.77 -8.31 14.28
C TYR A 176 18.23 -8.67 13.96
N ASP A 177 18.63 -9.95 13.99
CA ASP A 177 19.97 -10.38 13.57
C ASP A 177 20.22 -10.01 12.11
N ALA A 178 19.32 -10.39 11.21
CA ALA A 178 19.44 -10.04 9.81
C ALA A 178 19.42 -8.52 9.58
N LEU A 179 18.64 -7.76 10.35
CA LEU A 179 18.64 -6.29 10.30
C LEU A 179 19.98 -5.72 10.76
N GLY A 180 20.54 -6.25 11.88
CA GLY A 180 21.82 -5.81 12.42
C GLY A 180 22.98 -6.04 11.44
N GLU A 181 22.99 -7.20 10.76
CA GLU A 181 23.96 -7.51 9.70
C GLU A 181 23.86 -6.49 8.55
N MET A 182 22.66 -6.24 8.02
CA MET A 182 22.44 -5.25 6.96
C MET A 182 22.90 -3.84 7.37
N GLN A 183 22.64 -3.45 8.63
CA GLN A 183 23.05 -2.14 9.16
C GLN A 183 24.57 -2.03 9.27
N LEU A 184 25.25 -3.10 9.71
CA LEU A 184 26.72 -3.12 9.80
C LEU A 184 27.37 -3.07 8.40
N GLU A 185 26.83 -3.83 7.44
CA GLU A 185 27.30 -3.80 6.05
C GLU A 185 27.12 -2.42 5.41
N ALA A 186 26.04 -1.72 5.78
CA ALA A 186 25.79 -0.35 5.34
C ALA A 186 26.59 0.72 6.12
N GLY A 187 27.37 0.34 7.12
CA GLY A 187 28.13 1.25 7.97
C GLY A 187 27.28 2.01 9.02
N LEU A 188 26.03 1.61 9.22
CA LEU A 188 25.07 2.21 10.15
C LEU A 188 25.27 1.65 11.57
N ARG A 189 26.41 1.99 12.17
CA ARG A 189 26.86 1.40 13.45
C ARG A 189 25.95 1.75 14.63
N GLU A 190 25.43 2.96 14.69
CA GLU A 190 24.56 3.38 15.79
C GLU A 190 23.23 2.63 15.73
N GLU A 191 22.64 2.48 14.55
CA GLU A 191 21.43 1.73 14.32
C GLU A 191 21.63 0.24 14.63
N ALA A 192 22.76 -0.34 14.20
CA ALA A 192 23.12 -1.71 14.52
C ALA A 192 23.26 -1.92 16.05
N ALA A 193 23.89 -0.97 16.76
CA ALA A 193 23.99 -1.04 18.21
C ALA A 193 22.61 -0.99 18.89
N GLN A 194 21.67 -0.20 18.38
CA GLN A 194 20.28 -0.18 18.87
C GLN A 194 19.56 -1.50 18.61
N THR A 195 19.76 -2.07 17.43
CA THR A 195 19.19 -3.37 17.04
C THR A 195 19.72 -4.51 17.94
N ILE A 196 21.02 -4.56 18.18
CA ILE A 196 21.63 -5.54 19.10
C ILE A 196 21.14 -5.33 20.55
N GLN A 197 20.97 -4.08 20.99
CA GLN A 197 20.37 -3.81 22.30
C GLN A 197 18.92 -4.32 22.39
N ALA A 198 18.13 -4.20 21.32
CA ALA A 198 16.77 -4.75 21.26
C ALA A 198 16.79 -6.29 21.41
N ILE A 199 17.74 -7.00 20.76
CA ILE A 199 17.92 -8.44 20.92
C ILE A 199 18.25 -8.80 22.37
N ILE A 200 19.20 -8.10 23.01
CA ILE A 200 19.56 -8.33 24.42
C ILE A 200 18.34 -8.20 25.33
N ASN A 201 17.49 -7.22 25.09
CA ASN A 201 16.27 -6.96 25.88
C ASN A 201 15.22 -8.08 25.71
N LEU A 202 15.27 -8.84 24.63
CA LEU A 202 14.39 -10.00 24.39
C LEU A 202 14.87 -11.27 25.12
N GLY A 203 16.08 -11.26 25.70
CA GLY A 203 16.63 -12.38 26.42
C GLY A 203 17.01 -13.57 25.51
N PRO A 204 17.91 -13.39 24.54
CA PRO A 204 18.38 -14.48 23.69
C PRO A 204 19.17 -15.51 24.50
N ASP A 205 19.33 -16.73 23.95
CA ASP A 205 20.08 -17.81 24.58
C ASP A 205 21.55 -17.41 24.83
N ASP A 206 22.18 -16.67 23.88
CA ASP A 206 23.56 -16.13 24.01
C ASP A 206 23.58 -14.63 24.29
N VAL A 207 23.04 -14.22 25.43
CA VAL A 207 23.05 -12.80 25.86
C VAL A 207 24.48 -12.23 25.92
N ASP A 208 25.43 -13.03 26.38
CA ASP A 208 26.82 -12.55 26.54
C ASP A 208 27.54 -12.38 25.20
N GLY A 209 27.21 -13.18 24.19
CA GLY A 209 27.67 -13.00 22.82
C GLY A 209 27.19 -11.64 22.25
N TYR A 210 25.91 -11.34 22.38
CA TYR A 210 25.36 -10.06 21.95
C TYR A 210 25.91 -8.86 22.73
N ARG A 211 26.20 -9.00 24.02
CA ARG A 211 26.86 -7.94 24.81
C ARG A 211 28.27 -7.65 24.31
N ARG A 212 29.06 -8.70 23.99
CA ARG A 212 30.40 -8.53 23.41
C ARG A 212 30.31 -7.84 22.05
N LEU A 213 29.40 -8.28 21.18
CA LEU A 213 29.18 -7.67 19.88
C LEU A 213 28.80 -6.18 20.01
N LEU A 214 27.92 -5.82 20.95
CA LEU A 214 27.54 -4.44 21.20
C LEU A 214 28.72 -3.57 21.61
N VAL A 215 29.63 -4.10 22.45
CA VAL A 215 30.87 -3.41 22.84
C VAL A 215 31.79 -3.19 21.64
N GLN A 216 31.96 -4.20 20.79
CA GLN A 216 32.78 -4.10 19.57
C GLN A 216 32.23 -3.05 18.60
N ILE A 217 30.91 -3.04 18.36
CA ILE A 217 30.24 -2.07 17.49
C ILE A 217 30.49 -0.63 18.02
N LYS A 218 30.30 -0.40 19.32
CA LYS A 218 30.50 0.91 19.95
C LYS A 218 31.97 1.32 20.03
N GLY A 219 32.87 0.35 20.19
CA GLY A 219 34.33 0.57 20.28
C GLY A 219 35.02 0.80 18.92
N GLY A 220 34.32 0.68 17.83
CA GLY A 220 34.87 0.89 16.48
C GLY A 220 35.81 -0.24 16.01
N SER A 221 35.75 -1.43 16.62
CA SER A 221 36.65 -2.57 16.35
C SER A 221 36.08 -3.60 15.34
N LEU A 222 35.12 -3.17 14.50
CA LEU A 222 34.52 -3.95 13.42
C LEU A 222 34.84 -3.35 12.06
#